data_3ac9112e363ec960cac7ab64d7b25f21
#
_entry.id   3ac9112e363ec960cac7ab64d7b25f21
#
_cell.length_a   1.000
_cell.length_b   1.000
_cell.length_c   1.000
_cell.angle_alpha   90.00
_cell.angle_beta   90.00
_cell.angle_gamma   90.00
#
_symmetry.space_group_name_H-M   'P 1'
#
loop_
_entity.id
_entity.type
_entity.pdbx_description
1 polymer ?
#
loop_
_entity_poly.entity_id
_entity_poly.type
_entity_poly.pdbx_seq_one_letter_code
_entity_poly.pdbx_strand_id
1 'polypeptide(L)'
;MVTPGATVTLTGKGFGPFKSTAVNKVMVNGLPALVQRWETELIEIKVPFKATSGFIEVMIGKKKVLAGLLTIVTPQIEDITPTEAERGATLQITGRHFGLSAGARDPNTMFGVNDVIVGGVVVRPRRWKDDSIELEIPANATSGDVVVRLASSDPLPDGSCCAPVEYVRSNAVPLKLMPLIRVDPISGPVGTKVVLFGQGFGQSKERMDDGVFIAGKPATIAQWKDDVIVVHVPLDAESGPLALRLQGQERVLAQFTVHVPHVATLSPSSAPIGTLLRINGEHFGFYSESGTTPYNFMDFNTGQNRVEIGGVPAVIYRWNDDRIDVWVPFSAKSGKVVIYRSATKPNLGGLCCAERGTMAIEAGDFALVTPTIEGYDPKSAGLDATVTIKGNGFGTFLKTAEHADLGLNQKAYKRRSDIEINDPEAGTTVLSNVSRTEVLFNGAAALVQSWTDQEIVVKVPHRNLYGIGKKGDFFDDLATGPLVVRRGSWDLLPDGTCCSPKKWLTVEAGQFTIEAKGLPDDGYWTNNRPDASTSQ
;
A
#
# COMPACT_ATOMS: atom_id res chain seq x y z
N MET A 1 52.88 23.53 -16.37
CA MET A 1 51.68 22.87 -16.92
C MET A 1 50.46 23.56 -16.33
N VAL A 2 49.48 23.89 -17.14
CA VAL A 2 48.24 24.56 -16.72
C VAL A 2 47.06 24.07 -17.51
N THR A 3 45.86 24.20 -16.95
CA THR A 3 44.61 23.91 -17.67
C THR A 3 44.08 25.15 -18.38
N PRO A 4 43.25 25.02 -19.41
CA PRO A 4 42.45 26.12 -19.92
C PRO A 4 41.65 26.78 -18.77
N GLY A 5 41.53 28.12 -18.79
CA GLY A 5 40.91 28.88 -17.72
C GLY A 5 41.81 29.16 -16.51
N ALA A 6 42.97 28.56 -16.41
CA ALA A 6 43.91 28.87 -15.33
C ALA A 6 44.47 30.31 -15.46
N THR A 7 44.80 30.91 -14.33
CA THR A 7 45.51 32.17 -14.30
C THR A 7 47.02 31.92 -14.40
N VAL A 8 47.68 32.57 -15.32
CA VAL A 8 49.13 32.54 -15.48
C VAL A 8 49.69 33.94 -15.22
N THR A 9 50.68 34.01 -14.35
CA THR A 9 51.38 35.26 -14.02
C THR A 9 52.72 35.30 -14.74
N LEU A 10 52.92 36.33 -15.50
CA LEU A 10 54.18 36.64 -16.18
C LEU A 10 54.88 37.77 -15.40
N THR A 11 56.11 37.54 -15.00
CA THR A 11 56.93 38.55 -14.34
C THR A 11 58.06 38.96 -15.24
N GLY A 12 58.37 40.26 -15.27
CA GLY A 12 59.42 40.80 -16.15
C GLY A 12 59.65 42.27 -15.93
N LYS A 13 60.44 42.84 -16.78
CA LYS A 13 60.68 44.29 -16.76
C LYS A 13 60.37 44.96 -18.10
N GLY A 14 59.84 46.16 -18.05
CA GLY A 14 59.65 46.99 -19.25
C GLY A 14 58.32 46.67 -19.99
N PHE A 15 57.33 46.07 -19.33
CA PHE A 15 55.99 45.94 -19.92
C PHE A 15 55.31 47.29 -20.14
N GLY A 16 55.67 48.29 -19.30
CA GLY A 16 55.06 49.63 -19.37
C GLY A 16 53.59 49.63 -18.97
N PRO A 17 52.92 50.77 -19.04
CA PRO A 17 51.48 50.82 -18.71
C PRO A 17 50.61 50.14 -19.80
N PHE A 18 49.51 49.50 -19.36
CA PHE A 18 48.52 49.01 -20.29
C PHE A 18 47.85 50.14 -21.07
N LYS A 19 47.83 50.08 -22.38
CA LYS A 19 47.21 51.09 -23.24
C LYS A 19 45.81 50.62 -23.74
N SER A 20 45.76 49.51 -24.42
CA SER A 20 44.53 48.85 -24.89
C SER A 20 44.89 47.47 -25.41
N THR A 21 43.90 46.60 -25.56
CA THR A 21 44.04 45.21 -26.13
C THR A 21 44.50 45.25 -27.59
N ALA A 22 44.30 46.37 -28.32
CA ALA A 22 44.81 46.54 -29.68
C ALA A 22 46.34 46.77 -29.71
N VAL A 23 46.91 47.35 -28.63
CA VAL A 23 48.31 47.69 -28.52
C VAL A 23 49.11 46.72 -27.65
N ASN A 24 48.53 46.32 -26.54
CA ASN A 24 49.12 45.43 -25.54
C ASN A 24 48.29 44.18 -25.41
N LYS A 25 48.82 43.01 -25.78
CA LYS A 25 48.14 41.73 -25.69
C LYS A 25 49.11 40.60 -25.41
N VAL A 26 48.59 39.54 -24.84
CA VAL A 26 49.33 38.28 -24.64
C VAL A 26 48.68 37.22 -25.51
N MET A 27 49.51 36.44 -26.20
CA MET A 27 49.09 35.33 -27.04
C MET A 27 49.60 34.03 -26.43
N VAL A 28 48.75 33.00 -26.40
CA VAL A 28 49.14 31.64 -26.04
C VAL A 28 49.03 30.79 -27.29
N ASN A 29 50.16 30.36 -27.81
CA ASN A 29 50.25 29.62 -29.06
C ASN A 29 49.39 30.22 -30.21
N GLY A 30 49.50 31.54 -30.40
CA GLY A 30 48.75 32.24 -31.44
C GLY A 30 47.30 32.64 -31.09
N LEU A 31 46.76 32.23 -29.96
CA LEU A 31 45.43 32.64 -29.48
C LEU A 31 45.55 33.79 -28.47
N PRO A 32 44.73 34.84 -28.56
CA PRO A 32 44.74 35.94 -27.60
C PRO A 32 44.27 35.45 -26.23
N ALA A 33 45.05 35.77 -25.19
CA ALA A 33 44.69 35.49 -23.80
C ALA A 33 43.98 36.71 -23.17
N LEU A 34 43.04 36.44 -22.28
CA LEU A 34 42.39 37.52 -21.52
C LEU A 34 43.34 38.05 -20.48
N VAL A 35 43.69 39.32 -20.62
CA VAL A 35 44.53 40.05 -19.64
C VAL A 35 43.67 40.48 -18.46
N GLN A 36 43.95 39.89 -17.29
CA GLN A 36 43.26 40.25 -16.03
C GLN A 36 43.91 41.43 -15.32
N ARG A 37 45.25 41.49 -15.36
CA ARG A 37 46.05 42.50 -14.73
C ARG A 37 47.29 42.80 -15.58
N TRP A 38 47.62 44.07 -15.73
CA TRP A 38 48.80 44.47 -16.45
C TRP A 38 49.47 45.62 -15.71
N GLU A 39 50.67 45.38 -15.25
CA GLU A 39 51.52 46.32 -14.57
C GLU A 39 52.91 46.42 -15.24
N THR A 40 53.75 47.28 -14.78
CA THR A 40 55.09 47.50 -15.38
C THR A 40 56.01 46.26 -15.28
N GLU A 41 55.78 45.39 -14.29
CA GLU A 41 56.63 44.22 -14.03
C GLU A 41 55.84 42.95 -13.90
N LEU A 42 54.46 42.98 -14.02
CA LEU A 42 53.60 41.83 -13.84
C LEU A 42 52.45 41.90 -14.83
N ILE A 43 52.15 40.73 -15.47
CA ILE A 43 50.95 40.51 -16.28
C ILE A 43 50.28 39.23 -15.80
N GLU A 44 48.98 39.29 -15.49
CA GLU A 44 48.14 38.11 -15.23
C GLU A 44 47.19 37.91 -16.36
N ILE A 45 47.14 36.70 -16.87
CA ILE A 45 46.27 36.28 -17.98
C ILE A 45 45.45 35.06 -17.62
N LYS A 46 44.27 34.93 -18.19
CA LYS A 46 43.54 33.67 -18.27
C LYS A 46 43.93 32.90 -19.52
N VAL A 47 44.25 31.64 -19.36
CA VAL A 47 44.50 30.71 -20.48
C VAL A 47 43.22 30.51 -21.29
N PRO A 48 43.21 30.78 -22.60
CA PRO A 48 42.03 30.61 -23.44
C PRO A 48 41.53 29.16 -23.47
N PHE A 49 40.21 28.98 -23.67
CA PHE A 49 39.59 27.64 -23.74
C PHE A 49 40.21 26.77 -24.85
N LYS A 50 40.42 27.37 -26.03
CA LYS A 50 40.98 26.67 -27.22
C LYS A 50 42.50 26.65 -27.26
N ALA A 51 43.19 27.15 -26.21
CA ALA A 51 44.65 27.16 -26.20
C ALA A 51 45.22 25.73 -26.28
N THR A 52 46.26 25.59 -27.06
CA THR A 52 47.12 24.41 -27.15
C THR A 52 48.52 24.73 -26.62
N SER A 53 49.29 23.70 -26.25
CA SER A 53 50.66 23.89 -25.78
C SER A 53 51.48 24.64 -26.79
N GLY A 54 52.26 25.60 -26.34
CA GLY A 54 53.08 26.46 -27.22
C GLY A 54 53.63 27.66 -26.49
N PHE A 55 54.19 28.59 -27.26
CA PHE A 55 54.83 29.79 -26.70
C PHE A 55 53.80 30.83 -26.19
N ILE A 56 54.12 31.43 -25.05
CA ILE A 56 53.48 32.65 -24.61
C ILE A 56 54.24 33.85 -25.24
N GLU A 57 53.50 34.71 -25.91
CA GLU A 57 54.02 35.87 -26.57
C GLU A 57 53.36 37.12 -25.97
N VAL A 58 54.20 38.05 -25.49
CA VAL A 58 53.74 39.38 -25.03
C VAL A 58 53.97 40.38 -26.15
N MET A 59 52.88 41.02 -26.56
CA MET A 59 52.93 42.08 -27.59
C MET A 59 52.74 43.44 -26.94
N ILE A 60 53.72 44.33 -27.18
CA ILE A 60 53.70 45.70 -26.67
C ILE A 60 53.89 46.65 -27.87
N GLY A 61 52.81 47.19 -28.36
CA GLY A 61 52.78 47.89 -29.64
C GLY A 61 53.23 46.98 -30.80
N LYS A 62 54.34 47.36 -31.49
CA LYS A 62 54.90 46.53 -32.58
C LYS A 62 55.93 45.49 -32.11
N LYS A 63 56.31 45.52 -30.82
CA LYS A 63 57.31 44.59 -30.28
C LYS A 63 56.68 43.33 -29.82
N LYS A 64 57.26 42.20 -30.16
CA LYS A 64 56.88 40.84 -29.75
C LYS A 64 57.99 40.24 -28.90
N VAL A 65 57.68 39.75 -27.72
CA VAL A 65 58.58 39.11 -26.76
C VAL A 65 58.08 37.73 -26.44
N LEU A 66 58.93 36.74 -26.56
CA LEU A 66 58.61 35.33 -26.12
C LEU A 66 58.82 35.30 -24.60
N ALA A 67 57.77 34.97 -23.87
CA ALA A 67 57.78 34.91 -22.39
C ALA A 67 58.08 33.51 -21.85
N GLY A 68 57.91 32.46 -22.68
CA GLY A 68 58.15 31.08 -22.28
C GLY A 68 57.28 30.06 -23.01
N LEU A 69 57.49 28.81 -22.68
CA LEU A 69 56.69 27.70 -23.19
C LEU A 69 55.61 27.31 -22.17
N LEU A 70 54.38 27.23 -22.60
CA LEU A 70 53.27 26.81 -21.77
C LEU A 70 52.78 25.40 -22.23
N THR A 71 52.72 24.48 -21.30
CA THR A 71 52.12 23.15 -21.55
C THR A 71 50.69 23.18 -21.06
N ILE A 72 49.75 22.99 -21.97
CA ILE A 72 48.31 22.87 -21.67
C ILE A 72 47.99 21.42 -21.40
N VAL A 73 47.29 21.16 -20.29
CA VAL A 73 46.82 19.85 -19.85
C VAL A 73 45.32 19.89 -19.62
N THR A 74 44.68 18.72 -19.72
CA THR A 74 43.25 18.56 -19.43
C THR A 74 43.07 17.85 -18.10
N PRO A 75 41.99 18.09 -17.37
CA PRO A 75 41.68 17.37 -16.13
C PRO A 75 41.53 15.88 -16.42
N GLN A 76 42.00 15.05 -15.51
CA GLN A 76 41.92 13.59 -15.64
C GLN A 76 41.54 12.99 -14.31
N ILE A 77 40.44 12.23 -14.31
CA ILE A 77 40.01 11.36 -13.19
C ILE A 77 40.82 10.06 -13.25
N GLU A 78 41.47 9.70 -12.16
CA GLU A 78 42.21 8.47 -12.00
C GLU A 78 41.34 7.43 -11.31
N ASP A 79 40.59 7.83 -10.29
CA ASP A 79 39.69 6.95 -9.55
C ASP A 79 38.51 7.72 -8.90
N ILE A 80 37.44 6.99 -8.59
CA ILE A 80 36.32 7.47 -7.77
C ILE A 80 36.04 6.47 -6.65
N THR A 81 35.79 6.97 -5.46
CA THR A 81 35.51 6.13 -4.29
C THR A 81 34.29 6.66 -3.53
N PRO A 82 33.26 5.81 -3.37
CA PRO A 82 33.05 4.46 -3.89
C PRO A 82 32.64 4.43 -5.38
N THR A 83 32.83 3.30 -6.05
CA THR A 83 32.38 3.06 -7.44
C THR A 83 30.90 2.65 -7.51
N GLU A 84 30.34 2.20 -6.38
CA GLU A 84 28.93 1.91 -6.18
C GLU A 84 28.47 2.59 -4.87
N ALA A 85 27.42 3.41 -4.92
CA ALA A 85 27.00 4.25 -3.80
C ALA A 85 25.51 4.48 -3.73
N GLU A 86 25.03 4.91 -2.57
CA GLU A 86 23.69 5.46 -2.38
C GLU A 86 23.66 6.97 -2.73
N ARG A 87 22.49 7.47 -3.07
CA ARG A 87 22.24 8.92 -3.17
C ARG A 87 22.42 9.54 -1.80
N GLY A 88 23.04 10.72 -1.76
CA GLY A 88 23.41 11.40 -0.51
C GLY A 88 24.75 10.94 0.09
N ALA A 89 25.34 9.85 -0.42
CA ALA A 89 26.66 9.43 0.01
C ALA A 89 27.75 10.42 -0.46
N THR A 90 28.86 10.46 0.26
CA THR A 90 30.04 11.21 -0.15
C THR A 90 30.80 10.46 -1.22
N LEU A 91 31.07 11.13 -2.33
CA LEU A 91 31.91 10.65 -3.43
C LEU A 91 33.23 11.40 -3.39
N GLN A 92 34.34 10.67 -3.36
CA GLN A 92 35.67 11.19 -3.52
C GLN A 92 36.18 10.87 -4.92
N ILE A 93 36.70 11.91 -5.61
CA ILE A 93 37.29 11.82 -6.94
C ILE A 93 38.74 12.14 -6.81
N THR A 94 39.62 11.29 -7.24
CA THR A 94 41.07 11.50 -7.28
C THR A 94 41.56 11.56 -8.71
N GLY A 95 42.58 12.35 -8.92
CA GLY A 95 43.12 12.54 -10.25
C GLY A 95 44.18 13.63 -10.33
N ARG A 96 44.25 14.33 -11.45
CA ARG A 96 45.21 15.39 -11.68
C ARG A 96 44.64 16.47 -12.57
N HIS A 97 45.24 17.69 -12.42
CA HIS A 97 44.91 18.85 -13.23
C HIS A 97 43.43 19.28 -13.12
N PHE A 98 42.84 19.15 -11.92
CA PHE A 98 41.51 19.69 -11.63
C PHE A 98 41.55 21.20 -11.44
N GLY A 99 42.75 21.77 -11.31
CA GLY A 99 42.94 23.20 -11.06
C GLY A 99 42.50 23.60 -9.63
N LEU A 100 42.57 24.88 -9.39
CA LEU A 100 42.02 25.41 -8.13
C LEU A 100 40.54 25.73 -8.33
N SER A 101 39.71 25.39 -7.34
CA SER A 101 38.35 25.88 -7.29
C SER A 101 38.40 27.42 -7.26
N ALA A 102 37.82 28.08 -8.24
CA ALA A 102 37.37 29.46 -8.04
C ALA A 102 36.31 29.37 -6.95
N GLY A 103 36.71 29.66 -5.72
CA GLY A 103 35.82 29.58 -4.56
C GLY A 103 34.56 30.42 -4.81
N ALA A 104 33.49 30.13 -4.10
CA ALA A 104 32.19 30.81 -4.19
C ALA A 104 32.23 32.34 -3.91
N ARG A 105 33.39 32.91 -3.87
CA ARG A 105 33.68 34.34 -3.66
C ARG A 105 34.53 35.00 -4.77
N ASP A 106 34.72 34.35 -5.92
CA ASP A 106 35.25 35.06 -7.06
C ASP A 106 34.15 36.03 -7.56
N PRO A 107 34.34 37.37 -7.40
CA PRO A 107 33.36 38.33 -7.90
C PRO A 107 33.22 38.32 -9.43
N ASN A 108 34.08 37.60 -10.13
CA ASN A 108 34.02 37.42 -11.58
C ASN A 108 33.29 36.16 -12.00
N THR A 109 32.04 36.00 -11.60
CA THR A 109 31.14 34.93 -12.05
C THR A 109 30.94 34.92 -13.58
N MET A 110 31.45 35.90 -14.33
CA MET A 110 31.42 35.97 -15.79
C MET A 110 32.21 34.84 -16.47
N PHE A 111 33.13 34.17 -15.76
CA PHE A 111 33.97 33.10 -16.31
C PHE A 111 33.46 31.69 -16.06
N GLY A 112 32.25 31.56 -15.47
CA GLY A 112 31.69 30.28 -15.07
C GLY A 112 32.34 29.72 -13.79
N VAL A 113 31.82 28.57 -13.33
CA VAL A 113 32.26 27.88 -12.11
C VAL A 113 32.63 26.47 -12.47
N ASN A 114 33.79 26.00 -11.97
CA ASN A 114 34.17 24.61 -12.06
C ASN A 114 33.15 23.73 -11.33
N ASP A 115 32.72 22.64 -11.94
CA ASP A 115 31.73 21.72 -11.39
C ASP A 115 32.00 20.26 -11.77
N VAL A 116 31.17 19.37 -11.27
CA VAL A 116 31.20 17.93 -11.59
C VAL A 116 29.83 17.53 -12.09
N ILE A 117 29.77 16.73 -13.13
CA ILE A 117 28.55 16.00 -13.52
C ILE A 117 28.60 14.64 -12.85
N VAL A 118 27.53 14.26 -12.14
CA VAL A 118 27.34 12.96 -11.52
C VAL A 118 26.02 12.39 -12.03
N GLY A 119 26.07 11.33 -12.86
CA GLY A 119 24.88 10.69 -13.41
C GLY A 119 23.90 11.68 -14.07
N GLY A 120 24.46 12.62 -14.87
CA GLY A 120 23.69 13.64 -15.59
C GLY A 120 23.36 14.90 -14.79
N VAL A 121 23.63 14.95 -13.49
CA VAL A 121 23.32 16.09 -12.61
C VAL A 121 24.57 16.92 -12.34
N VAL A 122 24.47 18.23 -12.50
CA VAL A 122 25.57 19.18 -12.18
C VAL A 122 25.65 19.38 -10.68
N VAL A 123 26.82 19.14 -10.12
CA VAL A 123 27.10 19.22 -8.67
C VAL A 123 28.19 20.22 -8.40
N ARG A 124 28.03 21.04 -7.35
CA ARG A 124 29.06 21.87 -6.79
C ARG A 124 29.72 21.14 -5.62
N PRO A 125 31.01 20.77 -5.74
CA PRO A 125 31.71 20.04 -4.70
C PRO A 125 31.83 20.79 -3.39
N ARG A 126 31.91 20.07 -2.27
CA ARG A 126 32.20 20.64 -0.95
C ARG A 126 33.67 20.98 -0.79
N ARG A 127 34.54 20.19 -1.39
CA ARG A 127 35.98 20.41 -1.39
C ARG A 127 36.52 20.20 -2.80
N TRP A 128 37.50 21.06 -3.17
CA TRP A 128 38.13 20.99 -4.47
C TRP A 128 39.63 21.31 -4.33
N LYS A 129 40.46 20.41 -4.78
CA LYS A 129 41.92 20.56 -4.93
C LYS A 129 42.31 20.12 -6.34
N ASP A 130 43.57 20.43 -6.73
CA ASP A 130 44.08 20.02 -8.07
C ASP A 130 44.11 18.51 -8.29
N ASP A 131 44.18 17.71 -7.22
CA ASP A 131 44.33 16.28 -7.23
C ASP A 131 43.12 15.55 -6.62
N SER A 132 42.20 16.23 -5.99
CA SER A 132 41.08 15.60 -5.28
C SER A 132 39.86 16.50 -5.16
N ILE A 133 38.66 15.89 -5.35
CA ILE A 133 37.36 16.53 -5.23
C ILE A 133 36.47 15.70 -4.34
N GLU A 134 35.77 16.34 -3.40
CA GLU A 134 34.78 15.68 -2.52
C GLU A 134 33.42 16.34 -2.71
N LEU A 135 32.42 15.52 -2.97
CA LEU A 135 31.04 15.96 -3.17
C LEU A 135 30.03 14.97 -2.59
N GLU A 136 28.81 15.42 -2.44
CA GLU A 136 27.66 14.57 -2.09
C GLU A 136 26.90 14.19 -3.38
N ILE A 137 26.58 12.91 -3.54
CA ILE A 137 25.82 12.41 -4.69
C ILE A 137 24.40 12.96 -4.62
N PRO A 138 23.92 13.67 -5.66
CA PRO A 138 22.57 14.25 -5.65
C PRO A 138 21.46 13.22 -5.52
N ALA A 139 20.36 13.59 -4.85
CA ALA A 139 19.18 12.74 -4.69
C ALA A 139 18.51 12.38 -6.03
N ASN A 140 18.64 13.23 -7.04
CA ASN A 140 18.09 13.05 -8.39
C ASN A 140 19.12 12.51 -9.41
N ALA A 141 20.33 12.13 -8.99
CA ALA A 141 21.31 11.50 -9.87
C ALA A 141 20.84 10.11 -10.30
N THR A 142 21.24 9.69 -11.49
CA THR A 142 21.08 8.32 -12.01
C THR A 142 22.43 7.63 -12.11
N SER A 143 22.47 6.31 -12.21
CA SER A 143 23.70 5.61 -12.58
C SER A 143 24.23 6.14 -13.90
N GLY A 144 25.53 6.41 -13.98
CA GLY A 144 26.13 7.01 -15.16
C GLY A 144 27.50 7.61 -14.86
N ASP A 145 27.98 8.43 -15.76
CA ASP A 145 29.32 8.94 -15.72
C ASP A 145 29.53 10.06 -14.71
N VAL A 146 30.70 10.06 -14.10
CA VAL A 146 31.27 11.18 -13.34
C VAL A 146 32.26 11.89 -14.24
N VAL A 147 32.08 13.22 -14.41
CA VAL A 147 32.91 14.07 -15.27
C VAL A 147 33.23 15.37 -14.56
N VAL A 148 34.50 15.69 -14.41
CA VAL A 148 34.96 17.00 -13.90
C VAL A 148 34.95 18.01 -15.04
N ARG A 149 34.41 19.22 -14.80
CA ARG A 149 34.35 20.29 -15.76
C ARG A 149 35.04 21.55 -15.23
N LEU A 150 35.96 22.07 -16.03
CA LEU A 150 36.63 23.33 -15.76
C LEU A 150 36.02 24.40 -16.67
N ALA A 151 35.50 25.45 -16.05
CA ALA A 151 34.94 26.60 -16.77
C ALA A 151 36.05 27.47 -17.38
N SER A 152 35.88 27.82 -18.63
CA SER A 152 36.78 28.76 -19.34
C SER A 152 35.99 29.56 -20.38
N SER A 153 36.52 30.67 -20.79
CA SER A 153 36.00 31.43 -21.92
C SER A 153 37.13 32.03 -22.73
N ASP A 154 36.96 32.11 -24.04
CA ASP A 154 37.91 32.84 -24.90
C ASP A 154 37.62 34.35 -24.85
N PRO A 155 38.62 35.20 -24.97
CA PRO A 155 38.38 36.60 -25.21
C PRO A 155 37.75 36.80 -26.60
N LEU A 156 37.03 37.89 -26.76
CA LEU A 156 36.51 38.28 -28.07
C LEU A 156 37.70 38.60 -29.02
N PRO A 157 37.51 38.64 -30.36
CA PRO A 157 38.57 38.90 -31.30
C PRO A 157 39.31 40.20 -31.09
N ASP A 158 38.68 41.18 -30.48
CA ASP A 158 39.29 42.48 -30.10
C ASP A 158 40.09 42.44 -28.79
N GLY A 159 40.13 41.27 -28.11
CA GLY A 159 40.79 41.04 -26.83
C GLY A 159 39.98 41.48 -25.62
N SER A 160 38.76 41.93 -25.81
CA SER A 160 37.85 42.23 -24.69
C SER A 160 37.23 40.97 -24.11
N CYS A 161 36.67 41.05 -22.91
CA CYS A 161 35.91 39.96 -22.29
C CYS A 161 34.50 39.92 -22.85
N CYS A 162 33.84 38.84 -22.93
CA CYS A 162 34.16 37.39 -22.93
C CYS A 162 33.23 36.70 -23.91
N ALA A 163 33.69 35.69 -24.59
CA ALA A 163 32.85 34.72 -25.31
C ALA A 163 32.03 33.94 -24.29
N PRO A 164 30.97 33.24 -24.71
CA PRO A 164 30.20 32.35 -23.84
C PRO A 164 31.11 31.35 -23.11
N VAL A 165 30.76 31.01 -21.86
CA VAL A 165 31.51 30.06 -21.04
C VAL A 165 31.48 28.70 -21.70
N GLU A 166 32.64 28.10 -21.91
CA GLU A 166 32.80 26.71 -22.34
C GLU A 166 33.45 25.90 -21.23
N TYR A 167 33.34 24.56 -21.31
CA TYR A 167 33.85 23.68 -20.28
C TYR A 167 34.86 22.68 -20.86
N VAL A 168 36.07 22.67 -20.31
CA VAL A 168 37.04 21.59 -20.51
C VAL A 168 36.62 20.42 -19.63
N ARG A 169 36.49 19.25 -20.22
CA ARG A 169 35.99 18.04 -19.53
C ARG A 169 37.12 17.06 -19.28
N SER A 170 37.03 16.34 -18.16
CA SER A 170 37.85 15.15 -17.92
C SER A 170 37.38 13.95 -18.76
N ASN A 171 38.11 12.85 -18.67
CA ASN A 171 37.56 11.52 -18.97
C ASN A 171 36.34 11.25 -18.09
N ALA A 172 35.46 10.37 -18.58
CA ALA A 172 34.31 9.87 -17.86
C ALA A 172 34.67 8.60 -17.06
N VAL A 173 34.17 8.49 -15.82
CA VAL A 173 34.32 7.32 -14.98
C VAL A 173 32.93 6.88 -14.51
N PRO A 174 32.52 5.62 -14.75
CA PRO A 174 31.17 5.19 -14.41
C PRO A 174 30.97 5.05 -12.90
N LEU A 175 29.84 5.59 -12.40
CA LEU A 175 29.34 5.44 -11.05
C LEU A 175 28.04 4.64 -11.11
N LYS A 176 27.96 3.56 -10.35
CA LYS A 176 26.73 2.78 -10.16
C LYS A 176 26.03 3.28 -8.91
N LEU A 177 24.79 3.73 -9.07
CA LEU A 177 23.96 4.10 -7.92
C LEU A 177 23.07 2.95 -7.49
N MET A 178 23.08 2.68 -6.20
CA MET A 178 22.17 1.70 -5.60
C MET A 178 20.72 2.14 -5.82
N PRO A 179 19.82 1.23 -6.17
CA PRO A 179 18.41 1.54 -6.36
C PRO A 179 17.80 2.07 -5.06
N LEU A 180 16.94 3.07 -5.18
CA LEU A 180 16.11 3.51 -4.05
C LEU A 180 15.08 2.41 -3.79
N ILE A 181 15.13 1.83 -2.58
CA ILE A 181 14.18 0.80 -2.17
C ILE A 181 13.24 1.41 -1.14
N ARG A 182 11.93 1.37 -1.43
CA ARG A 182 10.87 1.73 -0.49
C ARG A 182 10.23 0.45 0.05
N VAL A 183 10.06 0.37 1.34
CA VAL A 183 9.36 -0.71 2.03
C VAL A 183 8.02 -0.21 2.54
N ASP A 184 6.94 -0.97 2.32
CA ASP A 184 5.60 -0.60 2.74
C ASP A 184 4.73 -1.85 2.99
N PRO A 185 4.12 -2.02 4.17
CA PRO A 185 4.31 -1.24 5.39
C PRO A 185 5.63 -1.57 6.12
N ILE A 186 6.01 -0.74 7.08
CA ILE A 186 7.17 -0.97 7.97
C ILE A 186 6.76 -1.52 9.35
N SER A 187 5.50 -1.90 9.51
CA SER A 187 4.99 -2.53 10.72
C SER A 187 3.76 -3.38 10.42
N GLY A 188 3.47 -4.34 11.27
CA GLY A 188 2.28 -5.18 11.19
C GLY A 188 2.44 -6.50 11.93
N PRO A 189 1.37 -7.26 12.16
CA PRO A 189 1.43 -8.59 12.77
C PRO A 189 2.06 -9.62 11.82
N VAL A 190 2.29 -10.82 12.34
CA VAL A 190 2.70 -11.98 11.51
C VAL A 190 1.72 -12.19 10.35
N GLY A 191 2.24 -12.63 9.18
CA GLY A 191 1.44 -12.77 7.96
C GLY A 191 1.13 -11.46 7.24
N THR A 192 1.60 -10.30 7.73
CA THR A 192 1.46 -9.03 7.01
C THR A 192 2.20 -9.09 5.69
N LYS A 193 1.53 -8.66 4.63
CA LYS A 193 2.14 -8.46 3.31
C LYS A 193 3.00 -7.21 3.33
N VAL A 194 4.27 -7.37 2.99
CA VAL A 194 5.24 -6.27 2.87
C VAL A 194 5.70 -6.20 1.43
N VAL A 195 5.69 -5.00 0.87
CA VAL A 195 6.09 -4.75 -0.51
C VAL A 195 7.35 -3.90 -0.52
N LEU A 196 8.38 -4.38 -1.21
CA LEU A 196 9.59 -3.64 -1.50
C LEU A 196 9.49 -3.14 -2.94
N PHE A 197 9.49 -1.83 -3.12
CA PHE A 197 9.52 -1.18 -4.43
C PHE A 197 10.94 -0.70 -4.70
N GLY A 198 11.48 -1.00 -5.88
CA GLY A 198 12.85 -0.62 -6.23
C GLY A 198 13.17 -0.91 -7.69
N GLN A 199 14.42 -1.17 -7.97
CA GLN A 199 14.91 -1.62 -9.28
C GLN A 199 16.17 -2.47 -9.08
N GLY A 200 16.43 -3.40 -10.01
CA GLY A 200 17.63 -4.20 -9.97
C GLY A 200 17.58 -5.39 -9.03
N PHE A 201 16.35 -5.83 -8.64
CA PHE A 201 16.17 -7.05 -7.85
C PHE A 201 16.38 -8.33 -8.67
N GLY A 202 16.43 -8.22 -10.01
CA GLY A 202 16.40 -9.36 -10.93
C GLY A 202 14.99 -9.89 -11.19
N GLN A 203 14.85 -10.74 -12.21
CA GLN A 203 13.54 -11.28 -12.62
C GLN A 203 13.02 -12.37 -11.68
N SER A 204 13.91 -12.97 -10.91
CA SER A 204 13.61 -13.99 -9.92
C SER A 204 14.76 -14.04 -8.91
N LYS A 205 14.54 -14.76 -7.81
CA LYS A 205 15.59 -15.06 -6.84
C LYS A 205 16.69 -15.92 -7.51
N GLU A 206 17.90 -15.39 -7.57
CA GLU A 206 19.02 -16.04 -8.27
C GLU A 206 19.78 -17.03 -7.38
N ARG A 207 19.94 -16.72 -6.10
CA ARG A 207 20.70 -17.53 -5.14
C ARG A 207 19.81 -18.05 -4.01
N MET A 208 20.15 -19.20 -3.44
CA MET A 208 19.38 -19.77 -2.33
C MET A 208 19.39 -18.91 -1.07
N ASP A 209 20.45 -18.14 -0.85
CA ASP A 209 20.65 -17.24 0.27
C ASP A 209 20.13 -15.82 0.03
N ASP A 210 19.75 -15.47 -1.20
CA ASP A 210 19.05 -14.21 -1.48
C ASP A 210 17.66 -14.23 -0.83
N GLY A 211 17.17 -13.09 -0.38
CA GLY A 211 15.87 -13.00 0.26
C GLY A 211 15.65 -11.72 1.05
N VAL A 212 14.47 -11.60 1.61
CA VAL A 212 14.13 -10.56 2.58
C VAL A 212 14.10 -11.16 3.97
N PHE A 213 14.68 -10.48 4.92
CA PHE A 213 14.83 -10.94 6.30
C PHE A 213 14.25 -9.89 7.25
N ILE A 214 13.55 -10.32 8.29
CA ILE A 214 13.04 -9.46 9.38
C ILE A 214 13.67 -9.97 10.67
N ALA A 215 14.44 -9.14 11.35
CA ALA A 215 15.24 -9.51 12.53
C ALA A 215 16.05 -10.82 12.32
N GLY A 216 16.62 -10.98 11.12
CA GLY A 216 17.37 -12.17 10.72
C GLY A 216 16.54 -13.40 10.36
N LYS A 217 15.20 -13.36 10.50
CA LYS A 217 14.29 -14.43 10.08
C LYS A 217 13.90 -14.25 8.62
N PRO A 218 13.98 -15.28 7.75
CA PRO A 218 13.61 -15.16 6.37
C PRO A 218 12.10 -14.93 6.22
N ALA A 219 11.72 -13.94 5.43
CA ALA A 219 10.32 -13.67 5.08
C ALA A 219 9.87 -14.59 3.93
N THR A 220 8.59 -14.95 3.91
CA THR A 220 8.04 -15.77 2.83
C THR A 220 7.88 -14.95 1.57
N ILE A 221 8.53 -15.32 0.49
CA ILE A 221 8.45 -14.64 -0.79
C ILE A 221 7.17 -15.06 -1.50
N ALA A 222 6.27 -14.09 -1.74
CA ALA A 222 5.06 -14.27 -2.53
C ALA A 222 5.28 -13.88 -4.00
N GLN A 223 6.12 -12.87 -4.26
CA GLN A 223 6.44 -12.40 -5.59
C GLN A 223 7.85 -11.83 -5.63
N TRP A 224 8.55 -12.07 -6.73
CA TRP A 224 9.85 -11.48 -7.00
C TRP A 224 9.93 -11.05 -8.46
N LYS A 225 10.16 -9.76 -8.69
CA LYS A 225 10.40 -9.14 -9.99
C LYS A 225 11.48 -8.08 -9.85
N ASP A 226 12.01 -7.61 -10.96
CA ASP A 226 13.09 -6.62 -10.96
C ASP A 226 12.77 -5.31 -10.25
N ASP A 227 11.51 -4.92 -10.22
CA ASP A 227 11.01 -3.65 -9.67
C ASP A 227 10.22 -3.80 -8.37
N VAL A 228 9.84 -5.05 -8.00
CA VAL A 228 9.00 -5.31 -6.83
C VAL A 228 9.28 -6.68 -6.22
N ILE A 229 9.45 -6.71 -4.90
CA ILE A 229 9.45 -7.95 -4.11
C ILE A 229 8.28 -7.86 -3.13
N VAL A 230 7.47 -8.93 -3.08
CA VAL A 230 6.38 -9.07 -2.13
C VAL A 230 6.69 -10.23 -1.19
N VAL A 231 6.67 -9.95 0.10
CA VAL A 231 6.91 -10.95 1.15
C VAL A 231 5.85 -10.89 2.22
N HIS A 232 5.74 -11.97 3.02
CA HIS A 232 4.93 -12.00 4.22
C HIS A 232 5.82 -12.12 5.45
N VAL A 233 5.42 -11.38 6.50
CA VAL A 233 6.06 -11.45 7.82
C VAL A 233 5.96 -12.89 8.35
N PRO A 234 7.09 -13.56 8.66
CA PRO A 234 7.06 -14.96 9.09
C PRO A 234 6.43 -15.14 10.47
N LEU A 235 6.00 -16.38 10.76
CA LEU A 235 5.32 -16.72 12.01
C LEU A 235 6.15 -16.44 13.28
N ASP A 236 7.46 -16.62 13.17
CA ASP A 236 8.43 -16.44 14.26
C ASP A 236 9.18 -15.10 14.17
N ALA A 237 8.64 -14.12 13.45
CA ALA A 237 9.24 -12.80 13.34
C ALA A 237 9.21 -12.05 14.66
N GLU A 238 10.28 -11.33 14.90
CA GLU A 238 10.44 -10.35 15.97
C GLU A 238 10.65 -8.96 15.36
N SER A 239 10.40 -7.91 16.15
CA SER A 239 10.72 -6.55 15.72
C SER A 239 12.22 -6.37 15.56
N GLY A 240 12.64 -5.72 14.46
CA GLY A 240 14.05 -5.52 14.18
C GLY A 240 14.31 -5.06 12.74
N PRO A 241 15.58 -5.14 12.29
CA PRO A 241 15.93 -4.70 10.95
C PRO A 241 15.27 -5.57 9.88
N LEU A 242 14.65 -4.90 8.90
CA LEU A 242 14.24 -5.50 7.64
C LEU A 242 15.38 -5.33 6.64
N ALA A 243 15.93 -6.43 6.19
CA ALA A 243 17.08 -6.48 5.31
C ALA A 243 16.76 -7.23 4.02
N LEU A 244 17.31 -6.76 2.92
CA LEU A 244 17.33 -7.43 1.63
C LEU A 244 18.74 -7.99 1.39
N ARG A 245 18.83 -9.27 1.07
CA ARG A 245 20.07 -9.91 0.63
C ARG A 245 19.98 -10.22 -0.85
N LEU A 246 20.94 -9.69 -1.61
CA LEU A 246 21.08 -9.91 -3.05
C LEU A 246 22.54 -10.27 -3.35
N GLN A 247 22.75 -11.35 -4.09
CA GLN A 247 24.08 -11.79 -4.53
C GLN A 247 25.10 -11.94 -3.35
N GLY A 248 24.59 -12.31 -2.17
CA GLY A 248 25.39 -12.47 -0.95
C GLY A 248 25.68 -11.17 -0.19
N GLN A 249 25.21 -10.02 -0.68
CA GLN A 249 25.32 -8.74 0.03
C GLN A 249 24.00 -8.43 0.74
N GLU A 250 24.10 -8.09 2.03
CA GLU A 250 22.94 -7.73 2.85
C GLU A 250 22.86 -6.22 3.04
N ARG A 251 21.67 -5.68 2.83
CA ARG A 251 21.36 -4.26 3.02
C ARG A 251 20.15 -4.11 3.93
N VAL A 252 20.31 -3.42 5.05
CA VAL A 252 19.20 -3.02 5.91
C VAL A 252 18.43 -1.88 5.24
N LEU A 253 17.11 -2.06 5.06
CA LEU A 253 16.25 -1.11 4.38
C LEU A 253 15.40 -0.28 5.33
N ALA A 254 14.96 -0.88 6.45
CA ALA A 254 14.11 -0.24 7.45
C ALA A 254 14.21 -0.97 8.80
N GLN A 255 13.66 -0.36 9.84
CA GLN A 255 13.27 -1.07 11.06
C GLN A 255 11.82 -1.51 10.90
N PHE A 256 11.53 -2.78 11.10
CA PHE A 256 10.20 -3.34 11.04
C PHE A 256 9.68 -3.63 12.44
N THR A 257 8.46 -3.16 12.76
CA THR A 257 7.82 -3.44 14.05
C THR A 257 6.79 -4.55 13.86
N VAL A 258 7.01 -5.68 14.52
CA VAL A 258 6.04 -6.78 14.59
C VAL A 258 5.07 -6.51 15.73
N HIS A 259 3.79 -6.35 15.39
CA HIS A 259 2.73 -6.15 16.36
C HIS A 259 2.12 -7.48 16.79
N VAL A 260 1.82 -7.60 18.09
CA VAL A 260 0.99 -8.68 18.61
C VAL A 260 -0.46 -8.19 18.63
N PRO A 261 -1.39 -8.89 17.97
CA PRO A 261 -2.81 -8.52 18.00
C PRO A 261 -3.35 -8.45 19.43
N HIS A 262 -4.11 -7.40 19.72
CA HIS A 262 -4.73 -7.18 21.01
C HIS A 262 -6.24 -7.02 20.87
N VAL A 263 -7.01 -7.75 21.68
CA VAL A 263 -8.47 -7.67 21.72
C VAL A 263 -8.88 -6.73 22.86
N ALA A 264 -9.61 -5.69 22.53
CA ALA A 264 -10.14 -4.73 23.51
C ALA A 264 -11.54 -5.13 23.98
N THR A 265 -12.43 -5.54 23.06
CA THR A 265 -13.81 -5.90 23.39
C THR A 265 -14.36 -7.00 22.50
N LEU A 266 -15.21 -7.85 23.10
CA LEU A 266 -16.03 -8.84 22.43
C LEU A 266 -17.51 -8.52 22.68
N SER A 267 -18.32 -8.31 21.67
CA SER A 267 -19.72 -7.89 21.83
C SER A 267 -20.64 -8.47 20.75
N PRO A 268 -21.78 -9.03 21.13
CA PRO A 268 -22.18 -9.38 22.50
C PRO A 268 -21.37 -10.57 23.04
N SER A 269 -21.22 -10.67 24.38
CA SER A 269 -20.57 -11.82 25.02
C SER A 269 -21.51 -13.02 25.17
N SER A 270 -22.81 -12.83 24.91
CA SER A 270 -23.82 -13.89 24.87
C SER A 270 -24.84 -13.60 23.79
N ALA A 271 -25.19 -14.60 23.02
CA ALA A 271 -26.18 -14.45 21.96
C ALA A 271 -26.60 -15.83 21.37
N PRO A 272 -27.74 -15.88 20.67
CA PRO A 272 -28.12 -17.07 19.89
C PRO A 272 -27.30 -17.19 18.60
N ILE A 273 -27.43 -18.36 17.95
CA ILE A 273 -26.85 -18.58 16.61
C ILE A 273 -27.28 -17.48 15.63
N GLY A 274 -26.48 -17.28 14.57
CA GLY A 274 -26.79 -16.28 13.53
C GLY A 274 -26.71 -14.82 14.01
N THR A 275 -26.21 -14.55 15.20
CA THR A 275 -25.89 -13.18 15.66
C THR A 275 -24.56 -12.75 15.09
N LEU A 276 -24.45 -11.48 14.73
CA LEU A 276 -23.16 -10.89 14.35
C LEU A 276 -22.38 -10.55 15.60
N LEU A 277 -21.27 -11.24 15.81
CA LEU A 277 -20.35 -11.02 16.90
C LEU A 277 -19.25 -10.08 16.44
N ARG A 278 -19.00 -9.03 17.21
CA ARG A 278 -17.96 -8.03 16.93
C ARG A 278 -16.81 -8.15 17.92
N ILE A 279 -15.62 -8.18 17.38
CA ILE A 279 -14.36 -8.18 18.11
C ILE A 279 -13.65 -6.89 17.72
N ASN A 280 -13.49 -5.95 18.66
CA ASN A 280 -12.69 -4.75 18.45
C ASN A 280 -11.34 -4.91 19.14
N GLY A 281 -10.33 -4.28 18.56
CA GLY A 281 -8.98 -4.35 19.06
C GLY A 281 -8.02 -3.57 18.19
N GLU A 282 -6.80 -4.06 18.08
CA GLU A 282 -5.77 -3.46 17.24
C GLU A 282 -4.81 -4.54 16.74
N HIS A 283 -4.17 -4.25 15.62
CA HIS A 283 -3.16 -5.10 15.00
C HIS A 283 -3.65 -6.49 14.57
N PHE A 284 -4.94 -6.60 14.22
CA PHE A 284 -5.45 -7.85 13.64
C PHE A 284 -4.89 -8.09 12.23
N GLY A 285 -4.39 -7.05 11.57
CA GLY A 285 -3.94 -7.08 10.18
C GLY A 285 -5.11 -7.23 9.21
N PHE A 286 -4.80 -7.45 7.94
CA PHE A 286 -5.82 -7.65 6.91
C PHE A 286 -6.05 -9.14 6.65
N TYR A 287 -7.30 -9.49 6.29
CA TYR A 287 -7.71 -10.87 6.06
C TYR A 287 -7.02 -11.51 4.85
N SER A 288 -6.97 -10.79 3.73
CA SER A 288 -6.41 -11.27 2.47
C SER A 288 -5.36 -10.35 1.90
N GLU A 289 -4.50 -10.90 1.05
CA GLU A 289 -3.43 -10.19 0.35
C GLU A 289 -3.93 -9.13 -0.63
N SER A 290 -5.14 -9.28 -1.15
CA SER A 290 -5.68 -8.42 -2.21
C SER A 290 -6.27 -7.11 -1.71
N GLY A 291 -6.36 -6.89 -0.39
CA GLY A 291 -7.01 -5.70 0.18
C GLY A 291 -8.50 -5.60 -0.18
N THR A 292 -9.02 -6.58 -0.90
CA THR A 292 -10.45 -6.69 -1.18
C THR A 292 -11.15 -7.19 0.08
N THR A 293 -12.27 -6.58 0.37
CA THR A 293 -13.16 -6.99 1.45
C THR A 293 -13.42 -8.50 1.40
N PRO A 294 -13.65 -9.18 2.55
CA PRO A 294 -13.85 -10.63 2.65
C PRO A 294 -15.01 -11.20 1.83
N TYR A 295 -15.61 -10.42 0.96
CA TYR A 295 -16.74 -10.79 0.10
C TYR A 295 -16.40 -11.55 -1.18
N ASN A 296 -15.11 -11.75 -1.51
CA ASN A 296 -14.79 -12.80 -2.46
C ASN A 296 -14.92 -14.13 -1.73
N PHE A 297 -16.11 -14.73 -1.79
CA PHE A 297 -16.40 -16.07 -1.31
C PHE A 297 -15.44 -17.16 -1.85
N MET A 298 -14.52 -16.80 -2.73
CA MET A 298 -13.49 -17.68 -3.28
C MET A 298 -12.17 -17.67 -2.49
N ASP A 299 -11.93 -16.65 -1.63
CA ASP A 299 -10.70 -16.57 -0.82
C ASP A 299 -10.77 -17.37 0.50
N PHE A 300 -11.89 -18.01 0.78
CA PHE A 300 -12.04 -18.92 1.94
C PHE A 300 -11.12 -20.14 1.89
N ASN A 301 -10.47 -20.36 0.76
CA ASN A 301 -9.76 -21.61 0.48
C ASN A 301 -8.34 -21.68 1.03
N THR A 302 -7.86 -20.69 1.77
CA THR A 302 -6.48 -20.74 2.26
C THR A 302 -6.33 -21.27 3.67
N GLY A 303 -7.41 -21.46 4.42
CA GLY A 303 -7.42 -22.04 5.78
C GLY A 303 -6.52 -21.29 6.78
N GLN A 304 -6.18 -20.03 6.45
CA GLN A 304 -5.07 -19.36 7.10
C GLN A 304 -5.52 -18.46 8.25
N ASN A 305 -6.48 -17.56 7.99
CA ASN A 305 -7.03 -16.68 9.02
C ASN A 305 -8.46 -17.14 9.33
N ARG A 306 -8.76 -17.36 10.60
CA ARG A 306 -10.10 -17.80 11.01
C ARG A 306 -10.42 -17.32 12.41
N VAL A 307 -11.71 -17.35 12.73
CA VAL A 307 -12.21 -17.16 14.09
C VAL A 307 -13.01 -18.42 14.47
N GLU A 308 -12.79 -18.92 15.65
CA GLU A 308 -13.55 -20.02 16.22
C GLU A 308 -14.37 -19.56 17.44
N ILE A 309 -15.60 -20.02 17.54
CA ILE A 309 -16.51 -19.77 18.66
C ILE A 309 -16.82 -21.13 19.31
N GLY A 310 -16.33 -21.33 20.54
CA GLY A 310 -16.46 -22.64 21.21
C GLY A 310 -15.85 -23.79 20.41
N GLY A 311 -14.75 -23.54 19.70
CA GLY A 311 -14.06 -24.51 18.84
C GLY A 311 -14.72 -24.73 17.46
N VAL A 312 -15.77 -23.96 17.12
CA VAL A 312 -16.44 -24.07 15.81
C VAL A 312 -16.03 -22.87 14.93
N PRO A 313 -15.50 -23.12 13.72
CA PRO A 313 -15.13 -22.05 12.81
C PRO A 313 -16.34 -21.19 12.40
N ALA A 314 -16.18 -19.86 12.53
CA ALA A 314 -17.22 -18.90 12.24
C ALA A 314 -17.05 -18.28 10.84
N VAL A 315 -18.17 -17.91 10.22
CA VAL A 315 -18.16 -17.18 8.95
C VAL A 315 -17.75 -15.73 9.21
N ILE A 316 -16.64 -15.33 8.61
CA ILE A 316 -16.12 -13.97 8.74
C ILE A 316 -16.92 -13.05 7.85
N TYR A 317 -17.46 -12.00 8.45
CA TYR A 317 -18.19 -10.97 7.76
C TYR A 317 -17.32 -9.77 7.40
N ARG A 318 -16.43 -9.37 8.34
CA ARG A 318 -15.46 -8.29 8.16
C ARG A 318 -14.19 -8.63 8.92
N TRP A 319 -13.05 -8.25 8.35
CA TRP A 319 -11.76 -8.32 9.02
C TRP A 319 -10.90 -7.14 8.59
N ASN A 320 -10.70 -6.21 9.50
CA ASN A 320 -9.78 -5.07 9.39
C ASN A 320 -8.75 -5.16 10.52
N ASP A 321 -7.80 -4.24 10.51
CA ASP A 321 -6.74 -4.19 11.53
C ASP A 321 -7.25 -3.93 12.95
N ASP A 322 -8.38 -3.23 13.07
CA ASP A 322 -9.00 -2.79 14.33
C ASP A 322 -10.31 -3.52 14.68
N ARG A 323 -10.86 -4.32 13.75
CA ARG A 323 -12.18 -4.91 13.93
C ARG A 323 -12.38 -6.18 13.12
N ILE A 324 -12.90 -7.21 13.80
CA ILE A 324 -13.38 -8.44 13.17
C ILE A 324 -14.85 -8.66 13.52
N ASP A 325 -15.70 -8.85 12.51
CA ASP A 325 -17.10 -9.22 12.67
C ASP A 325 -17.31 -10.63 12.11
N VAL A 326 -17.92 -11.51 12.89
CA VAL A 326 -18.19 -12.90 12.52
C VAL A 326 -19.62 -13.29 12.86
N TRP A 327 -20.21 -14.19 12.07
CA TRP A 327 -21.49 -14.77 12.37
C TRP A 327 -21.34 -15.97 13.32
N VAL A 328 -22.13 -15.99 14.40
CA VAL A 328 -22.22 -17.16 15.29
C VAL A 328 -22.74 -18.36 14.48
N PRO A 329 -21.94 -19.42 14.26
CA PRO A 329 -22.32 -20.55 13.42
C PRO A 329 -23.47 -21.35 14.02
N PHE A 330 -24.12 -22.19 13.20
CA PHE A 330 -25.22 -23.02 13.67
C PHE A 330 -24.77 -24.03 14.73
N SER A 331 -23.61 -24.61 14.53
CA SER A 331 -23.03 -25.62 15.43
C SER A 331 -22.21 -25.01 16.58
N ALA A 332 -22.25 -23.70 16.77
CA ALA A 332 -21.51 -23.02 17.84
C ALA A 332 -21.85 -23.61 19.21
N LYS A 333 -20.88 -23.52 20.11
CA LYS A 333 -21.01 -23.87 21.52
C LYS A 333 -20.55 -22.72 22.38
N SER A 334 -21.04 -22.68 23.62
CA SER A 334 -20.45 -21.77 24.63
C SER A 334 -18.98 -22.13 24.83
N GLY A 335 -18.13 -21.13 24.95
CA GLY A 335 -16.70 -21.30 25.12
C GLY A 335 -15.91 -20.09 24.64
N LYS A 336 -14.61 -20.27 24.47
CA LYS A 336 -13.73 -19.20 24.04
C LYS A 336 -13.96 -18.82 22.57
N VAL A 337 -13.86 -17.53 22.31
CA VAL A 337 -13.69 -16.99 20.96
C VAL A 337 -12.20 -16.84 20.73
N VAL A 338 -11.69 -17.46 19.67
CA VAL A 338 -10.26 -17.47 19.35
C VAL A 338 -10.06 -17.02 17.92
N ILE A 339 -9.21 -16.03 17.75
CA ILE A 339 -8.74 -15.54 16.45
C ILE A 339 -7.45 -16.28 16.11
N TYR A 340 -7.38 -16.84 14.92
CA TYR A 340 -6.16 -17.47 14.41
C TYR A 340 -5.60 -16.65 13.25
N ARG A 341 -4.41 -16.09 13.47
CA ARG A 341 -3.60 -15.48 12.42
C ARG A 341 -2.65 -16.52 11.86
N SER A 342 -2.70 -16.72 10.57
CA SER A 342 -1.83 -17.66 9.88
C SER A 342 -0.62 -16.94 9.29
N ALA A 343 0.52 -17.57 9.39
CA ALA A 343 1.73 -17.20 8.70
C ALA A 343 2.53 -18.46 8.36
N THR A 344 3.47 -18.33 7.46
CA THR A 344 4.40 -19.39 7.13
C THR A 344 5.73 -19.16 7.83
N LYS A 345 6.41 -20.25 8.11
CA LYS A 345 7.81 -20.26 8.56
C LYS A 345 8.63 -20.77 7.37
N PRO A 346 9.21 -19.89 6.56
CA PRO A 346 9.87 -20.30 5.35
C PRO A 346 11.16 -21.08 5.63
N ASN A 347 11.54 -21.95 4.72
CA ASN A 347 12.86 -22.57 4.71
C ASN A 347 13.96 -21.53 4.48
N LEU A 348 15.22 -21.90 4.75
CA LEU A 348 16.37 -21.08 4.42
C LEU A 348 16.25 -20.56 2.98
N GLY A 349 16.16 -19.23 2.85
CA GLY A 349 16.00 -18.57 1.57
C GLY A 349 14.58 -18.16 1.16
N GLY A 350 13.55 -18.31 2.01
CA GLY A 350 12.21 -17.75 1.76
C GLY A 350 11.38 -18.43 0.67
N LEU A 351 11.85 -19.57 0.13
CA LEU A 351 11.11 -20.33 -0.89
C LEU A 351 9.97 -21.14 -0.28
N CYS A 352 8.96 -21.39 -1.10
CA CYS A 352 7.75 -22.12 -0.77
C CYS A 352 7.97 -23.44 -0.01
N CYS A 353 6.91 -23.87 0.66
CA CYS A 353 6.72 -25.16 1.35
C CYS A 353 7.31 -25.25 2.75
N ALA A 354 7.39 -24.11 3.40
CA ALA A 354 7.62 -24.00 4.80
C ALA A 354 6.43 -24.49 5.63
N GLU A 355 6.71 -24.82 6.85
CA GLU A 355 5.70 -25.14 7.85
C GLU A 355 4.72 -23.97 8.00
N ARG A 356 3.42 -24.24 7.81
CA ARG A 356 2.37 -23.27 8.10
C ARG A 356 2.02 -23.36 9.57
N GLY A 357 1.95 -22.24 10.23
CA GLY A 357 1.56 -22.12 11.61
C GLY A 357 0.48 -21.07 11.82
N THR A 358 -0.14 -21.11 12.97
CA THR A 358 -1.12 -20.11 13.37
C THR A 358 -0.75 -19.55 14.75
N MET A 359 -0.88 -18.22 14.88
CA MET A 359 -0.89 -17.56 16.17
C MET A 359 -2.34 -17.51 16.64
N ALA A 360 -2.61 -18.02 17.83
CA ALA A 360 -3.93 -17.98 18.45
C ALA A 360 -4.02 -16.79 19.42
N ILE A 361 -5.10 -16.01 19.30
CA ILE A 361 -5.39 -14.84 20.13
C ILE A 361 -6.78 -15.08 20.76
N GLU A 362 -6.84 -15.15 22.09
CA GLU A 362 -8.12 -15.27 22.80
C GLU A 362 -8.83 -13.93 22.81
N ALA A 363 -10.08 -13.90 22.31
CA ALA A 363 -10.92 -12.70 22.27
C ALA A 363 -11.87 -12.58 23.46
N GLY A 364 -12.04 -13.66 24.23
CA GLY A 364 -12.89 -13.70 25.41
C GLY A 364 -13.81 -14.91 25.42
N ASP A 365 -14.68 -14.97 26.43
CA ASP A 365 -15.67 -16.05 26.59
C ASP A 365 -17.00 -15.64 25.95
N PHE A 366 -17.63 -16.59 25.26
CA PHE A 366 -18.94 -16.43 24.63
C PHE A 366 -19.90 -17.47 25.17
N ALA A 367 -21.10 -17.00 25.57
CA ALA A 367 -22.21 -17.87 25.98
C ALA A 367 -23.25 -18.00 24.87
N LEU A 368 -23.42 -19.20 24.35
CA LEU A 368 -24.48 -19.48 23.39
C LEU A 368 -25.83 -19.52 24.14
N VAL A 369 -26.76 -18.70 23.68
CA VAL A 369 -28.13 -18.60 24.22
C VAL A 369 -29.10 -19.38 23.30
N THR A 370 -29.95 -20.20 23.89
CA THR A 370 -31.09 -20.76 23.18
C THR A 370 -32.33 -19.91 23.47
N PRO A 371 -32.97 -19.33 22.43
CA PRO A 371 -34.18 -18.54 22.62
C PRO A 371 -35.29 -19.32 23.32
N THR A 372 -36.01 -18.64 24.22
CA THR A 372 -37.20 -19.18 24.89
C THR A 372 -38.36 -18.21 24.74
N ILE A 373 -39.57 -18.72 24.54
CA ILE A 373 -40.77 -17.90 24.46
C ILE A 373 -41.57 -18.12 25.74
N GLU A 374 -41.88 -17.01 26.43
CA GLU A 374 -42.69 -16.98 27.67
C GLU A 374 -44.17 -16.88 27.33
N GLY A 375 -44.48 -16.18 26.25
CA GLY A 375 -45.85 -16.01 25.79
C GLY A 375 -45.99 -15.06 24.64
N TYR A 376 -47.20 -14.93 24.13
CA TYR A 376 -47.55 -13.93 23.10
C TYR A 376 -49.00 -13.48 23.28
N ASP A 377 -49.28 -12.28 22.82
CA ASP A 377 -50.60 -11.66 22.92
C ASP A 377 -50.84 -10.76 21.69
N PRO A 378 -52.05 -10.80 21.07
CA PRO A 378 -53.19 -11.69 21.37
C PRO A 378 -52.96 -13.13 20.90
N LYS A 379 -53.86 -14.05 21.34
CA LYS A 379 -53.84 -15.46 20.92
C LYS A 379 -54.57 -15.70 19.59
N SER A 380 -55.37 -14.72 19.18
CA SER A 380 -56.04 -14.65 17.89
C SER A 380 -56.16 -13.20 17.44
N ALA A 381 -56.09 -12.95 16.16
CA ALA A 381 -56.29 -11.63 15.59
C ALA A 381 -56.56 -11.70 14.07
N GLY A 382 -57.13 -10.64 13.53
CA GLY A 382 -57.27 -10.46 12.08
C GLY A 382 -55.93 -10.12 11.40
N LEU A 383 -55.95 -10.09 10.05
CA LEU A 383 -54.82 -9.71 9.23
C LEU A 383 -54.32 -8.29 9.59
N ASP A 384 -53.02 -8.06 9.44
CA ASP A 384 -52.35 -6.81 9.80
C ASP A 384 -52.40 -6.39 11.28
N ALA A 385 -53.07 -7.20 12.14
CA ALA A 385 -53.06 -6.96 13.56
C ALA A 385 -51.65 -7.14 14.13
N THR A 386 -51.35 -6.38 15.19
CA THR A 386 -50.08 -6.49 15.89
C THR A 386 -50.10 -7.61 16.91
N VAL A 387 -49.06 -8.44 16.92
CA VAL A 387 -48.84 -9.51 17.90
C VAL A 387 -47.50 -9.25 18.57
N THR A 388 -47.49 -9.29 19.90
CA THR A 388 -46.27 -9.16 20.71
C THR A 388 -45.90 -10.53 21.29
N ILE A 389 -44.64 -10.93 21.03
CA ILE A 389 -44.06 -12.19 21.52
C ILE A 389 -43.03 -11.82 22.58
N LYS A 390 -43.17 -12.35 23.80
CA LYS A 390 -42.24 -12.12 24.92
C LYS A 390 -41.45 -13.41 25.19
N GLY A 391 -40.19 -13.20 25.58
CA GLY A 391 -39.28 -14.29 25.90
C GLY A 391 -37.87 -13.78 26.21
N ASN A 392 -36.89 -14.63 26.05
CA ASN A 392 -35.51 -14.31 26.30
C ASN A 392 -34.61 -14.94 25.24
N GLY A 393 -33.47 -14.27 24.96
CA GLY A 393 -32.45 -14.81 24.08
C GLY A 393 -32.81 -14.74 22.61
N PHE A 394 -33.73 -13.85 22.21
CA PHE A 394 -34.06 -13.65 20.80
C PHE A 394 -32.90 -13.03 20.01
N GLY A 395 -31.96 -12.37 20.71
CA GLY A 395 -30.82 -11.67 20.12
C GLY A 395 -31.23 -10.43 19.34
N THR A 396 -30.33 -9.91 18.54
CA THR A 396 -30.58 -8.73 17.72
C THR A 396 -31.21 -9.09 16.39
N PHE A 397 -32.12 -8.25 15.93
CA PHE A 397 -32.66 -8.28 14.57
C PHE A 397 -31.82 -7.37 13.70
N LEU A 398 -31.28 -7.90 12.61
CA LEU A 398 -30.54 -7.09 11.65
C LEU A 398 -31.52 -6.35 10.75
N LYS A 399 -31.63 -5.06 10.94
CA LYS A 399 -32.38 -4.20 10.01
C LYS A 399 -31.62 -4.08 8.69
N THR A 400 -32.37 -3.99 7.62
CA THR A 400 -31.84 -3.82 6.24
C THR A 400 -30.90 -2.65 6.06
N ALA A 401 -31.04 -1.58 6.84
CA ALA A 401 -30.12 -0.42 6.80
C ALA A 401 -28.67 -0.76 7.20
N GLU A 402 -28.47 -1.71 8.14
CA GLU A 402 -27.14 -2.15 8.52
C GLU A 402 -26.46 -2.98 7.41
N HIS A 403 -27.23 -3.55 6.51
CA HIS A 403 -26.72 -4.26 5.34
C HIS A 403 -26.30 -3.29 4.21
N ALA A 404 -26.92 -2.11 4.11
CA ALA A 404 -26.58 -1.11 3.10
C ALA A 404 -25.19 -0.48 3.34
N ASP A 405 -24.81 -0.32 4.62
CA ASP A 405 -23.48 0.19 5.02
C ASP A 405 -22.33 -0.79 4.70
N LEU A 406 -22.65 -2.01 4.32
CA LEU A 406 -21.67 -3.07 4.11
C LEU A 406 -21.03 -3.04 2.72
N GLY A 407 -21.36 -2.07 1.87
CA GLY A 407 -20.74 -1.90 0.56
C GLY A 407 -20.89 -3.12 -0.37
N LEU A 408 -21.89 -3.98 -0.11
CA LEU A 408 -22.19 -5.11 -0.97
C LEU A 408 -22.58 -4.62 -2.36
N ASN A 409 -21.74 -4.88 -3.34
CA ASN A 409 -21.95 -4.51 -4.71
C ASN A 409 -23.17 -5.32 -5.25
N GLN A 410 -24.34 -4.67 -5.29
CA GLN A 410 -25.63 -5.25 -5.69
C GLN A 410 -25.59 -6.00 -7.05
N LYS A 411 -24.57 -5.75 -7.89
CA LYS A 411 -24.42 -6.42 -9.19
C LYS A 411 -23.93 -7.87 -9.12
N ALA A 412 -23.26 -8.27 -8.04
CA ALA A 412 -22.70 -9.63 -7.92
C ALA A 412 -23.73 -10.70 -7.51
N TYR A 413 -24.88 -10.31 -6.98
CA TYR A 413 -25.88 -11.20 -6.40
C TYR A 413 -27.08 -11.56 -7.30
N LYS A 414 -27.10 -11.12 -8.55
CA LYS A 414 -28.17 -11.46 -9.51
C LYS A 414 -28.11 -12.90 -10.05
N ARG A 415 -27.64 -13.85 -9.32
CA ARG A 415 -27.66 -15.26 -9.73
C ARG A 415 -28.66 -16.10 -8.95
N ARG A 416 -29.83 -16.28 -9.56
CA ARG A 416 -30.75 -17.44 -9.58
C ARG A 416 -31.52 -17.88 -8.33
N SER A 417 -31.33 -17.39 -7.14
CA SER A 417 -32.14 -17.81 -5.98
C SER A 417 -32.49 -16.73 -4.97
N ASP A 418 -32.11 -15.48 -5.28
CA ASP A 418 -32.34 -14.38 -4.35
C ASP A 418 -33.67 -13.75 -4.65
N ILE A 419 -34.63 -13.97 -3.76
CA ILE A 419 -35.93 -13.30 -3.78
C ILE A 419 -35.68 -11.91 -3.20
N GLU A 420 -35.74 -10.90 -4.06
CA GLU A 420 -35.81 -9.50 -3.64
C GLU A 420 -37.17 -9.28 -2.96
N ILE A 421 -37.14 -8.95 -1.69
CA ILE A 421 -38.32 -8.45 -1.00
C ILE A 421 -38.21 -6.94 -1.02
N ASN A 422 -39.01 -6.32 -1.87
CA ASN A 422 -39.24 -4.89 -1.81
C ASN A 422 -40.25 -4.63 -0.69
N ASP A 423 -39.77 -4.06 0.42
CA ASP A 423 -40.64 -3.46 1.41
C ASP A 423 -40.95 -2.03 0.97
N PRO A 424 -42.17 -1.73 0.50
CA PRO A 424 -42.52 -0.41 0.00
C PRO A 424 -42.53 0.67 1.09
N GLU A 425 -42.61 0.30 2.39
CA GLU A 425 -42.57 1.23 3.52
C GLU A 425 -41.14 1.51 4.00
N ALA A 426 -40.20 0.57 3.80
CA ALA A 426 -38.80 0.72 4.22
C ALA A 426 -37.85 1.16 3.09
N GLY A 427 -38.26 1.10 1.83
CA GLY A 427 -37.47 1.55 0.68
C GLY A 427 -36.20 0.71 0.41
N THR A 428 -36.10 -0.52 0.94
CA THR A 428 -34.89 -1.33 0.91
C THR A 428 -35.12 -2.76 0.42
N THR A 429 -34.19 -3.26 -0.38
CA THR A 429 -34.14 -4.65 -0.85
C THR A 429 -33.37 -5.50 0.15
N VAL A 430 -33.98 -6.55 0.70
CA VAL A 430 -33.36 -7.50 1.62
C VAL A 430 -32.71 -8.62 0.85
N LEU A 431 -31.41 -8.79 1.00
CA LEU A 431 -30.70 -9.96 0.43
C LEU A 431 -30.95 -11.22 1.25
N SER A 432 -31.48 -12.26 0.60
CA SER A 432 -32.05 -13.45 1.25
C SER A 432 -31.04 -14.44 1.85
N ASN A 433 -29.74 -14.22 1.71
CA ASN A 433 -28.73 -15.23 2.10
C ASN A 433 -27.96 -14.93 3.39
N VAL A 434 -28.20 -13.81 4.03
CA VAL A 434 -27.60 -13.46 5.32
C VAL A 434 -28.53 -13.90 6.45
N SER A 435 -27.98 -14.23 7.62
CA SER A 435 -28.73 -14.81 8.74
C SER A 435 -30.12 -14.20 8.90
N ARG A 436 -31.16 -14.99 8.72
CA ARG A 436 -32.53 -14.53 8.85
C ARG A 436 -33.06 -14.82 10.23
N THR A 437 -33.75 -13.86 10.77
CA THR A 437 -34.67 -14.04 11.89
C THR A 437 -36.08 -13.90 11.35
N GLU A 438 -36.92 -14.85 11.61
CA GLU A 438 -38.28 -14.88 11.08
C GLU A 438 -39.29 -15.24 12.17
N VAL A 439 -40.49 -14.68 12.05
CA VAL A 439 -41.68 -15.15 12.77
C VAL A 439 -42.66 -15.69 11.75
N LEU A 440 -43.15 -16.91 11.96
CA LEU A 440 -44.07 -17.56 11.06
C LEU A 440 -45.41 -17.80 11.78
N PHE A 441 -46.49 -17.45 11.09
CA PHE A 441 -47.87 -17.82 11.45
C PHE A 441 -48.30 -18.93 10.48
N ASN A 442 -48.44 -20.15 10.99
CA ASN A 442 -48.77 -21.32 10.19
C ASN A 442 -47.92 -21.42 8.89
N GLY A 443 -46.62 -21.16 9.01
CA GLY A 443 -45.68 -21.19 7.87
C GLY A 443 -45.57 -19.90 7.07
N ALA A 444 -46.47 -18.92 7.21
CA ALA A 444 -46.39 -17.64 6.55
C ALA A 444 -45.54 -16.64 7.35
N ALA A 445 -44.61 -15.99 6.69
CA ALA A 445 -43.71 -15.05 7.34
C ALA A 445 -44.41 -13.71 7.67
N ALA A 446 -44.24 -13.27 8.90
CA ALA A 446 -44.78 -12.02 9.42
C ALA A 446 -43.86 -10.82 9.14
N LEU A 447 -44.44 -9.63 9.06
CA LEU A 447 -43.69 -8.39 9.05
C LEU A 447 -43.22 -8.04 10.47
N VAL A 448 -41.92 -8.03 10.70
CA VAL A 448 -41.33 -7.64 11.98
C VAL A 448 -41.34 -6.12 12.11
N GLN A 449 -42.00 -5.60 13.16
CA GLN A 449 -42.03 -4.17 13.47
C GLN A 449 -40.90 -3.79 14.44
N SER A 450 -40.68 -4.60 15.46
CA SER A 450 -39.55 -4.44 16.39
C SER A 450 -39.06 -5.80 16.87
N TRP A 451 -37.77 -5.84 17.21
CA TRP A 451 -37.12 -7.04 17.72
C TRP A 451 -36.04 -6.65 18.72
N THR A 452 -36.19 -7.11 19.90
CA THR A 452 -35.20 -7.02 20.99
C THR A 452 -34.86 -8.42 21.50
N ASP A 453 -33.92 -8.52 22.41
CA ASP A 453 -33.57 -9.81 23.04
C ASP A 453 -34.75 -10.42 23.83
N GLN A 454 -35.70 -9.61 24.26
CA GLN A 454 -36.81 -10.02 25.14
C GLN A 454 -38.21 -9.89 24.51
N GLU A 455 -38.34 -9.14 23.44
CA GLU A 455 -39.64 -8.88 22.83
C GLU A 455 -39.56 -8.77 21.32
N ILE A 456 -40.49 -9.38 20.65
CA ILE A 456 -40.66 -9.29 19.19
C ILE A 456 -42.10 -8.83 18.93
N VAL A 457 -42.23 -7.76 18.14
CA VAL A 457 -43.50 -7.20 17.69
C VAL A 457 -43.64 -7.45 16.19
N VAL A 458 -44.71 -8.09 15.78
CA VAL A 458 -44.97 -8.46 14.38
C VAL A 458 -46.38 -8.14 13.96
N LYS A 459 -46.61 -8.00 12.65
CA LYS A 459 -47.94 -7.97 12.08
C LYS A 459 -48.33 -9.34 11.54
N VAL A 460 -49.58 -9.74 11.79
CA VAL A 460 -50.17 -10.94 11.20
C VAL A 460 -50.13 -10.84 9.69
N PRO A 461 -49.51 -11.78 8.96
CA PRO A 461 -49.34 -11.66 7.53
C PRO A 461 -50.65 -11.83 6.79
N HIS A 462 -50.89 -11.07 5.75
CA HIS A 462 -52.00 -11.24 4.84
C HIS A 462 -51.58 -11.89 3.50
N ARG A 463 -50.33 -12.17 3.29
CA ARG A 463 -49.79 -12.99 2.19
C ARG A 463 -48.41 -13.52 2.57
N ASN A 464 -47.98 -14.58 1.91
CA ASN A 464 -46.62 -15.06 2.07
C ASN A 464 -45.62 -14.06 1.48
N LEU A 465 -44.93 -13.32 2.32
CA LEU A 465 -43.95 -12.29 1.92
C LEU A 465 -42.78 -12.86 1.11
N TYR A 466 -42.50 -14.15 1.24
CA TYR A 466 -41.30 -14.75 0.63
C TYR A 466 -41.54 -15.53 -0.65
N GLY A 467 -42.80 -15.60 -1.16
CA GLY A 467 -43.10 -16.28 -2.41
C GLY A 467 -42.72 -17.77 -2.45
N ILE A 468 -42.53 -18.41 -1.28
CA ILE A 468 -42.21 -19.84 -1.16
C ILE A 468 -43.52 -20.59 -1.04
N GLY A 469 -44.22 -20.67 -2.13
CA GLY A 469 -45.46 -21.40 -2.31
C GLY A 469 -45.82 -21.40 -3.78
N LYS A 470 -46.62 -22.35 -4.24
CA LYS A 470 -47.12 -22.32 -5.63
C LYS A 470 -47.97 -21.07 -5.81
N LYS A 471 -47.83 -20.43 -6.98
CA LYS A 471 -48.64 -19.30 -7.40
C LYS A 471 -50.13 -19.72 -7.28
N GLY A 472 -50.84 -19.25 -6.23
CA GLY A 472 -52.22 -19.59 -5.97
C GLY A 472 -52.54 -20.08 -4.56
N ASP A 473 -51.53 -20.34 -3.71
CA ASP A 473 -51.76 -20.69 -2.31
C ASP A 473 -52.19 -19.45 -1.50
N PHE A 474 -53.46 -19.15 -1.56
CA PHE A 474 -54.16 -18.19 -0.73
C PHE A 474 -54.54 -18.79 0.62
N PHE A 475 -54.64 -17.94 1.62
CA PHE A 475 -54.80 -18.16 3.05
C PHE A 475 -55.99 -18.95 3.55
N ASP A 476 -56.69 -19.75 2.73
CA ASP A 476 -57.86 -20.53 3.16
C ASP A 476 -57.52 -21.58 4.25
N ASP A 477 -56.24 -21.93 4.41
CA ASP A 477 -55.76 -22.89 5.41
C ASP A 477 -55.12 -22.27 6.66
N LEU A 478 -55.10 -20.93 6.81
CA LEU A 478 -54.37 -20.24 7.87
C LEU A 478 -55.21 -19.96 9.13
N ALA A 479 -56.40 -20.52 9.28
CA ALA A 479 -57.30 -20.19 10.40
C ALA A 479 -56.66 -20.43 11.78
N THR A 480 -55.93 -21.52 11.96
CA THR A 480 -55.21 -21.84 13.21
C THR A 480 -53.98 -22.65 12.88
N GLY A 481 -52.84 -22.23 13.42
CA GLY A 481 -51.58 -22.94 13.19
C GLY A 481 -50.47 -22.45 14.11
N PRO A 482 -49.29 -23.09 14.03
CA PRO A 482 -48.22 -22.77 14.94
C PRO A 482 -47.67 -21.35 14.70
N LEU A 483 -47.49 -20.61 15.79
CA LEU A 483 -46.66 -19.38 15.81
C LEU A 483 -45.26 -19.79 16.16
N VAL A 484 -44.32 -19.47 15.27
CA VAL A 484 -42.94 -19.92 15.34
C VAL A 484 -41.97 -18.77 15.20
N VAL A 485 -41.01 -18.68 16.09
CA VAL A 485 -39.83 -17.84 15.96
C VAL A 485 -38.65 -18.68 15.50
N ARG A 486 -37.96 -18.28 14.43
CA ARG A 486 -36.80 -19.03 13.98
C ARG A 486 -35.62 -18.14 13.62
N ARG A 487 -34.43 -18.66 13.86
CA ARG A 487 -33.14 -18.03 13.51
C ARG A 487 -32.35 -18.96 12.60
N GLY A 488 -31.85 -18.41 11.50
CA GLY A 488 -31.03 -19.14 10.57
C GLY A 488 -29.56 -18.84 10.74
N SER A 489 -28.71 -19.83 10.58
CA SER A 489 -27.28 -19.68 10.51
C SER A 489 -26.65 -20.76 9.63
N TRP A 490 -25.37 -20.64 9.37
CA TRP A 490 -24.57 -21.56 8.58
C TRP A 490 -23.39 -22.06 9.38
N ASP A 491 -22.82 -23.16 8.93
CA ASP A 491 -21.49 -23.61 9.29
C ASP A 491 -20.59 -23.50 8.07
N LEU A 492 -19.29 -23.35 8.26
CA LEU A 492 -18.33 -23.57 7.18
C LEU A 492 -18.34 -25.05 6.77
N LEU A 493 -18.04 -25.32 5.51
CA LEU A 493 -17.84 -26.71 5.04
C LEU A 493 -16.50 -27.25 5.62
N PRO A 494 -16.32 -28.60 5.63
CA PRO A 494 -15.10 -29.19 6.19
C PRO A 494 -13.79 -28.73 5.52
N ASP A 495 -13.87 -28.27 4.28
CA ASP A 495 -12.73 -27.70 3.54
C ASP A 495 -12.47 -26.21 3.86
N GLY A 496 -13.27 -25.63 4.79
CA GLY A 496 -13.18 -24.21 5.16
C GLY A 496 -13.89 -23.26 4.20
N THR A 497 -14.51 -23.76 3.13
CA THR A 497 -15.27 -22.91 2.22
C THR A 497 -16.64 -22.54 2.80
N CYS A 498 -17.19 -21.42 2.42
CA CYS A 498 -18.54 -21.01 2.76
C CYS A 498 -19.52 -21.57 1.74
N CYS A 499 -20.67 -22.00 2.10
CA CYS A 499 -21.24 -22.28 3.41
C CYS A 499 -22.07 -23.56 3.28
N SER A 500 -22.30 -24.26 4.39
CA SER A 500 -23.30 -25.32 4.43
C SER A 500 -24.68 -24.75 4.05
N PRO A 501 -25.66 -25.58 3.65
CA PRO A 501 -27.05 -25.15 3.58
C PRO A 501 -27.46 -24.48 4.89
N LYS A 502 -28.26 -23.40 4.79
CA LYS A 502 -28.78 -22.71 5.97
C LYS A 502 -29.57 -23.66 6.84
N LYS A 503 -29.26 -23.68 8.13
CA LYS A 503 -29.99 -24.42 9.15
C LYS A 503 -30.79 -23.45 10.01
N TRP A 504 -31.89 -23.92 10.57
CA TRP A 504 -32.79 -23.12 11.37
C TRP A 504 -32.91 -23.68 12.80
N LEU A 505 -32.69 -22.79 13.77
CA LEU A 505 -33.12 -22.98 15.13
C LEU A 505 -34.56 -22.47 15.23
N THR A 506 -35.49 -23.34 15.62
CA THR A 506 -36.91 -23.07 15.64
C THR A 506 -37.42 -23.16 17.06
N VAL A 507 -38.19 -22.15 17.51
CA VAL A 507 -38.87 -22.14 18.80
C VAL A 507 -40.36 -21.89 18.56
N GLU A 508 -41.21 -22.81 19.00
CA GLU A 508 -42.66 -22.70 18.86
C GLU A 508 -43.25 -21.96 20.05
N ALA A 509 -44.08 -20.96 19.76
CA ALA A 509 -44.79 -20.16 20.77
C ALA A 509 -46.11 -20.80 21.18
N GLY A 510 -46.68 -21.61 20.32
CA GLY A 510 -48.02 -22.23 20.48
C GLY A 510 -48.88 -22.01 19.25
N GLN A 511 -50.20 -22.26 19.40
CA GLN A 511 -51.18 -22.18 18.30
C GLN A 511 -51.77 -20.77 18.23
N PHE A 512 -51.71 -20.13 17.05
CA PHE A 512 -52.31 -18.82 16.81
C PHE A 512 -53.47 -18.97 15.82
N THR A 513 -54.59 -18.28 16.11
CA THR A 513 -55.75 -18.27 15.23
C THR A 513 -55.83 -16.97 14.46
N ILE A 514 -55.79 -17.04 13.11
CA ILE A 514 -56.05 -15.91 12.26
C ILE A 514 -57.55 -15.77 12.04
N GLU A 515 -58.11 -14.63 12.49
CA GLU A 515 -59.54 -14.35 12.34
C GLU A 515 -59.84 -13.81 10.95
N ALA A 516 -60.79 -14.38 10.26
CA ALA A 516 -61.19 -14.00 8.92
C ALA A 516 -61.95 -12.64 8.85
N LYS A 517 -62.07 -11.89 9.96
CA LYS A 517 -62.75 -10.61 10.01
C LYS A 517 -61.82 -9.48 9.52
N GLY A 518 -62.18 -8.86 8.40
CA GLY A 518 -61.59 -7.61 7.95
C GLY A 518 -60.81 -7.71 6.64
N LEU A 519 -61.09 -8.68 5.80
CA LEU A 519 -60.66 -8.57 4.38
C LEU A 519 -61.37 -7.35 3.79
N PRO A 520 -60.67 -6.34 3.22
CA PRO A 520 -61.32 -5.33 2.46
C PRO A 520 -62.00 -5.99 1.28
N ASP A 521 -63.28 -5.67 1.08
CA ASP A 521 -64.02 -6.07 -0.13
C ASP A 521 -63.56 -5.19 -1.32
N ASP A 522 -62.32 -5.42 -1.73
CA ASP A 522 -61.67 -4.67 -2.81
C ASP A 522 -61.96 -5.21 -4.21
N GLY A 523 -62.95 -6.10 -4.31
CA GLY A 523 -63.39 -6.67 -5.58
C GLY A 523 -62.32 -7.54 -6.28
N TYR A 524 -61.10 -7.60 -5.77
CA TYR A 524 -59.98 -8.37 -6.33
C TYR A 524 -60.12 -9.88 -6.00
N TRP A 525 -60.81 -10.18 -4.92
CA TRP A 525 -60.93 -11.52 -4.36
C TRP A 525 -62.12 -12.30 -4.96
N THR A 526 -63.16 -11.64 -5.45
CA THR A 526 -64.38 -12.28 -6.03
C THR A 526 -64.19 -12.73 -7.47
N ASN A 527 -63.21 -12.21 -8.20
CA ASN A 527 -63.06 -12.52 -9.62
C ASN A 527 -61.99 -13.57 -9.96
N ASN A 528 -61.28 -14.13 -8.99
CA ASN A 528 -60.21 -15.13 -9.20
C ASN A 528 -60.39 -16.44 -8.42
N ARG A 529 -61.64 -16.82 -8.02
CA ARG A 529 -61.91 -18.20 -7.64
C ARG A 529 -61.87 -19.06 -8.87
N PRO A 530 -61.03 -20.08 -9.01
CA PRO A 530 -61.23 -21.10 -10.02
C PRO A 530 -62.56 -21.82 -9.67
N ASP A 531 -63.49 -21.86 -10.62
CA ASP A 531 -64.74 -22.58 -10.49
C ASP A 531 -64.47 -24.01 -10.05
N ALA A 532 -65.01 -24.37 -8.87
CA ALA A 532 -65.00 -25.73 -8.32
C ALA A 532 -65.96 -26.71 -9.01
N SER A 533 -66.34 -26.41 -10.28
CA SER A 533 -67.33 -27.19 -11.02
C SER A 533 -66.81 -27.75 -12.33
N THR A 534 -65.66 -28.48 -12.32
CA THR A 534 -65.36 -29.43 -13.41
C THR A 534 -64.40 -30.48 -12.86
N SER A 535 -64.97 -31.45 -12.15
CA SER A 535 -64.38 -32.81 -12.04
C SER A 535 -65.52 -33.81 -12.28
N GLN A 536 -65.66 -34.23 -13.52
CA GLN A 536 -66.10 -35.58 -13.85
C GLN A 536 -64.90 -36.33 -14.42
#